data_c0f3bd23786d7eee8867de5b69f93581
#
_entry.id   c0f3bd23786d7eee8867de5b69f93581
#
_cell.length_a   1.000
_cell.length_b   1.000
_cell.length_c   1.000
_cell.angle_alpha   90.00
_cell.angle_beta   90.00
_cell.angle_gamma   90.00
#
_symmetry.space_group_name_H-M   'P 1'
#
loop_
_entity.id
_entity.type
_entity.pdbx_description
1 polymer ?
#
loop_
_entity_poly.entity_id
_entity_poly.type
_entity_poly.pdbx_seq_one_letter_code
_entity_poly.pdbx_strand_id
1 'polypeptide(L)'
;METGRRSFVRTVSVAAAGAAGAAASTTARVTAAAAGPRSVTAAQPAAGAAGIEAFAFDAYGTLFDVFSVTALCEELFPGNGDALSQRWRAKQLQYSFLRSLMGRHRDFWVVTGDALVYAARSLGLDLTAARRERLMDAYLSLAAFPDVRPGLEALRDRGVRLAILSNGEPRMLEAAARSAGIDTLLDTIISVEEVKIFKVSPRVYNLGVERLGVDRSALGFVSSNAWDVAGAASAGLVTFWIQRAAAEPPEELGFAAHRVVAAITDLAPLLP
;
A
#
# COMPACT_ATOMS: atom_id res chain seq x y z
N MET A 1 -7.31 -13.05 -57.99
CA MET A 1 -7.93 -11.71 -57.85
C MET A 1 -7.49 -11.14 -56.52
N GLU A 2 -6.46 -10.27 -56.62
CA GLU A 2 -5.92 -9.51 -55.49
C GLU A 2 -6.79 -8.28 -55.23
N THR A 3 -7.07 -7.97 -53.97
CA THR A 3 -7.47 -6.63 -53.58
C THR A 3 -6.77 -6.26 -52.27
N GLY A 4 -5.73 -5.42 -52.44
CA GLY A 4 -4.91 -4.88 -51.39
C GLY A 4 -5.65 -3.87 -50.49
N ARG A 5 -5.30 -3.91 -49.21
CA ARG A 5 -5.65 -2.85 -48.24
C ARG A 5 -4.55 -1.81 -48.20
N ARG A 6 -4.85 -0.60 -48.69
CA ARG A 6 -3.98 0.59 -48.62
C ARG A 6 -4.06 1.21 -47.22
N SER A 7 -2.88 1.35 -46.64
CA SER A 7 -2.60 2.17 -45.46
C SER A 7 -2.76 3.65 -45.81
N PHE A 8 -3.47 4.42 -45.00
CA PHE A 8 -3.62 5.86 -45.14
C PHE A 8 -2.82 6.55 -44.02
N VAL A 9 -1.60 6.98 -44.36
CA VAL A 9 -0.83 7.90 -43.54
C VAL A 9 -1.17 9.33 -44.04
N ARG A 10 -1.79 10.15 -43.21
CA ARG A 10 -1.99 11.57 -43.47
C ARG A 10 -0.82 12.36 -42.87
N THR A 11 0.02 12.86 -43.74
CA THR A 11 1.02 13.87 -43.43
C THR A 11 0.33 15.24 -43.46
N VAL A 12 0.40 15.99 -42.37
CA VAL A 12 -0.04 17.39 -42.31
C VAL A 12 1.22 18.27 -42.51
N SER A 13 1.32 18.89 -43.68
CA SER A 13 2.33 19.91 -43.94
C SER A 13 1.73 21.27 -43.58
N VAL A 14 2.42 22.03 -42.70
CA VAL A 14 2.12 23.44 -42.40
C VAL A 14 3.09 24.29 -43.20
N ALA A 15 2.59 25.07 -44.16
CA ALA A 15 3.36 26.04 -44.88
C ALA A 15 3.44 27.35 -44.08
N ALA A 16 4.65 27.84 -43.82
CA ALA A 16 4.88 29.14 -43.23
C ALA A 16 5.05 30.18 -44.37
N ALA A 17 4.20 31.18 -44.39
CA ALA A 17 4.38 32.37 -45.23
C ALA A 17 5.05 33.47 -44.41
N GLY A 18 6.14 34.04 -44.93
CA GLY A 18 6.89 35.09 -44.29
C GLY A 18 6.25 36.47 -44.44
N ALA A 19 6.41 37.31 -43.43
CA ALA A 19 6.31 38.76 -43.55
C ALA A 19 7.45 39.37 -42.72
N ALA A 20 8.29 40.13 -43.41
CA ALA A 20 9.39 40.89 -42.81
C ALA A 20 8.84 42.17 -42.16
N GLY A 21 9.15 42.36 -40.88
CA GLY A 21 8.92 43.60 -40.16
C GLY A 21 10.06 43.83 -39.18
N ALA A 22 10.90 44.85 -39.47
CA ALA A 22 11.99 45.28 -38.61
C ALA A 22 11.44 45.95 -37.35
N ALA A 23 11.81 45.47 -36.18
CA ALA A 23 11.61 46.17 -34.92
C ALA A 23 12.81 45.93 -33.99
N ALA A 24 13.27 46.99 -33.39
CA ALA A 24 14.50 47.16 -32.62
C ALA A 24 14.62 46.17 -31.43
N SER A 25 15.82 45.57 -31.37
CA SER A 25 16.20 44.66 -30.27
C SER A 25 16.57 45.46 -29.02
N THR A 26 15.71 45.41 -28.01
CA THR A 26 16.10 45.78 -26.65
C THR A 26 16.40 44.48 -25.92
N THR A 27 17.67 44.12 -25.80
CA THR A 27 18.14 42.95 -25.06
C THR A 27 18.04 43.23 -23.58
N ALA A 28 16.96 42.81 -22.95
CA ALA A 28 16.90 42.67 -21.51
C ALA A 28 17.64 41.37 -21.13
N ARG A 29 18.82 41.51 -20.55
CA ARG A 29 19.53 40.40 -19.90
C ARG A 29 18.72 39.95 -18.66
N VAL A 30 17.96 38.88 -18.79
CA VAL A 30 17.45 38.15 -17.65
C VAL A 30 18.62 37.32 -17.10
N THR A 31 19.23 37.79 -16.03
CA THR A 31 20.15 36.97 -15.23
C THR A 31 19.33 35.90 -14.54
N ALA A 32 19.31 34.70 -15.10
CA ALA A 32 18.82 33.53 -14.41
C ALA A 32 19.78 33.25 -13.23
N ALA A 33 19.37 33.59 -12.03
CA ALA A 33 20.03 33.10 -10.83
C ALA A 33 19.85 31.57 -10.78
N ALA A 34 20.95 30.86 -10.98
CA ALA A 34 21.00 29.43 -10.79
C ALA A 34 20.65 29.12 -9.32
N ALA A 35 19.41 28.70 -9.08
CA ALA A 35 19.05 28.07 -7.83
C ALA A 35 19.82 26.75 -7.76
N GLY A 36 20.87 26.71 -6.98
CA GLY A 36 21.59 25.47 -6.65
C GLY A 36 20.64 24.41 -6.10
N PRO A 37 20.99 23.13 -6.19
CA PRO A 37 20.15 22.06 -5.68
C PRO A 37 19.92 22.31 -4.18
N ARG A 38 18.68 22.56 -3.80
CA ARG A 38 18.28 22.57 -2.41
C ARG A 38 18.39 21.12 -1.91
N SER A 39 19.47 20.84 -1.20
CA SER A 39 19.59 19.65 -0.39
C SER A 39 18.41 19.64 0.58
N VAL A 40 17.39 18.85 0.29
CA VAL A 40 16.35 18.52 1.26
C VAL A 40 16.96 17.49 2.21
N THR A 41 17.81 17.98 3.11
CA THR A 41 18.24 17.20 4.25
C THR A 41 17.19 17.42 5.33
N ALA A 42 16.07 16.76 5.23
CA ALA A 42 15.21 16.54 6.37
C ALA A 42 15.79 15.35 7.15
N ALA A 43 16.85 15.60 7.90
CA ALA A 43 17.21 14.73 9.02
C ALA A 43 16.11 14.92 10.05
N GLN A 44 15.08 14.11 10.02
CA GLN A 44 14.22 13.93 11.18
C GLN A 44 15.10 13.38 12.30
N PRO A 45 15.02 13.93 13.54
CA PRO A 45 15.69 13.35 14.67
C PRO A 45 15.25 11.90 14.76
N ALA A 46 16.19 11.01 15.03
CA ALA A 46 15.91 9.60 15.30
C ALA A 46 15.01 9.54 16.54
N ALA A 47 13.70 9.62 16.35
CA ALA A 47 12.75 9.24 17.36
C ALA A 47 12.98 7.75 17.59
N GLY A 48 13.73 7.42 18.65
CA GLY A 48 13.92 6.05 19.08
C GLY A 48 12.55 5.45 19.40
N ALA A 49 12.45 4.12 19.41
CA ALA A 49 11.26 3.42 19.91
C ALA A 49 10.99 3.71 21.41
N ALA A 50 11.85 4.48 22.06
CA ALA A 50 11.66 5.00 23.40
C ALA A 50 10.43 5.93 23.41
N GLY A 51 9.40 5.53 24.17
CA GLY A 51 8.14 6.28 24.27
C GLY A 51 6.99 5.75 23.41
N ILE A 52 7.15 4.63 22.69
CA ILE A 52 6.05 3.96 22.00
C ILE A 52 5.12 3.30 23.05
N GLU A 53 3.85 3.70 23.04
CA GLU A 53 2.80 3.18 23.93
C GLU A 53 1.87 2.20 23.19
N ALA A 54 1.82 2.29 21.87
CA ALA A 54 0.99 1.44 21.04
C ALA A 54 1.64 1.20 19.67
N PHE A 55 1.38 0.02 19.10
CA PHE A 55 1.66 -0.28 17.70
C PHE A 55 0.36 -0.47 16.92
N ALA A 56 0.27 0.17 15.75
CA ALA A 56 -0.73 -0.10 14.74
C ALA A 56 -0.08 -0.81 13.55
N PHE A 57 -0.53 -2.02 13.26
CA PHE A 57 -0.03 -2.85 12.17
C PHE A 57 -0.92 -2.73 10.94
N ASP A 58 -0.32 -2.55 9.77
CA ASP A 58 -1.00 -2.93 8.54
C ASP A 58 -1.27 -4.44 8.53
N ALA A 59 -2.31 -4.86 7.80
CA ALA A 59 -2.73 -6.27 7.80
C ALA A 59 -2.14 -7.05 6.61
N TYR A 60 -2.51 -6.64 5.39
CA TYR A 60 -2.27 -7.39 4.15
C TYR A 60 -0.85 -7.19 3.59
N GLY A 61 -0.05 -8.24 3.66
CA GLY A 61 1.38 -8.24 3.33
C GLY A 61 2.26 -8.03 4.57
N THR A 62 1.69 -7.56 5.69
CA THR A 62 2.41 -7.28 6.95
C THR A 62 2.19 -8.38 7.98
N LEU A 63 0.95 -8.59 8.42
CA LEU A 63 0.56 -9.70 9.30
C LEU A 63 0.17 -10.94 8.51
N PHE A 64 -0.56 -10.76 7.40
CA PHE A 64 -1.09 -11.84 6.56
C PHE A 64 -0.43 -11.84 5.20
N ASP A 65 0.04 -13.01 4.78
CA ASP A 65 0.64 -13.23 3.46
C ASP A 65 -0.45 -13.24 2.37
N VAL A 66 -0.53 -12.17 1.61
CA VAL A 66 -1.49 -12.03 0.50
C VAL A 66 -1.20 -12.98 -0.67
N PHE A 67 -0.01 -13.54 -0.74
CA PHE A 67 0.36 -14.52 -1.75
C PHE A 67 0.15 -15.97 -1.31
N SER A 68 -0.31 -16.20 -0.07
CA SER A 68 -0.74 -17.54 0.37
C SER A 68 -1.89 -18.10 -0.49
N VAL A 69 -2.62 -17.24 -1.21
CA VAL A 69 -3.65 -17.66 -2.18
C VAL A 69 -3.09 -18.18 -3.50
N THR A 70 -1.79 -18.03 -3.77
CA THR A 70 -1.17 -18.41 -5.06
C THR A 70 -1.36 -19.89 -5.35
N ALA A 71 -1.23 -20.75 -4.34
CA ALA A 71 -1.45 -22.19 -4.50
C ALA A 71 -2.89 -22.51 -4.95
N LEU A 72 -3.88 -21.83 -4.38
CA LEU A 72 -5.27 -21.98 -4.81
C LEU A 72 -5.51 -21.40 -6.22
N CYS A 73 -4.85 -20.29 -6.56
CA CYS A 73 -4.88 -19.77 -7.93
C CYS A 73 -4.32 -20.78 -8.92
N GLU A 74 -3.22 -21.46 -8.58
CA GLU A 74 -2.60 -22.49 -9.44
C GLU A 74 -3.49 -23.74 -9.56
N GLU A 75 -4.12 -24.18 -8.47
CA GLU A 75 -5.08 -25.28 -8.49
C GLU A 75 -6.25 -24.99 -9.44
N LEU A 76 -6.81 -23.79 -9.37
CA LEU A 76 -7.98 -23.39 -10.16
C LEU A 76 -7.65 -23.01 -11.60
N PHE A 77 -6.42 -22.56 -11.86
CA PHE A 77 -5.94 -22.06 -13.15
C PHE A 77 -4.50 -22.52 -13.41
N PRO A 78 -4.28 -23.81 -13.72
CA PRO A 78 -2.94 -24.37 -13.88
C PRO A 78 -2.07 -23.58 -14.85
N GLY A 79 -0.84 -23.26 -14.43
CA GLY A 79 0.13 -22.45 -15.16
C GLY A 79 -0.12 -20.95 -15.12
N ASN A 80 -1.14 -20.48 -14.37
CA ASN A 80 -1.47 -19.05 -14.23
C ASN A 80 -1.57 -18.57 -12.79
N GLY A 81 -1.29 -19.43 -11.81
CA GLY A 81 -1.48 -19.12 -10.40
C GLY A 81 -0.72 -17.89 -9.94
N ASP A 82 0.58 -17.82 -10.23
CA ASP A 82 1.42 -16.67 -9.90
C ASP A 82 0.98 -15.41 -10.64
N ALA A 83 0.78 -15.49 -11.96
CA ALA A 83 0.35 -14.35 -12.77
C ALA A 83 -0.99 -13.77 -12.30
N LEU A 84 -1.94 -14.64 -11.90
CA LEU A 84 -3.24 -14.23 -11.37
C LEU A 84 -3.10 -13.56 -10.02
N SER A 85 -2.38 -14.17 -9.06
CA SER A 85 -2.24 -13.62 -7.71
C SER A 85 -1.52 -12.28 -7.71
N GLN A 86 -0.42 -12.13 -8.45
CA GLN A 86 0.32 -10.88 -8.60
C GLN A 86 -0.56 -9.78 -9.23
N ARG A 87 -1.25 -10.08 -10.33
CA ARG A 87 -2.12 -9.11 -11.01
C ARG A 87 -3.32 -8.74 -10.16
N TRP A 88 -3.89 -9.70 -9.43
CA TRP A 88 -4.99 -9.47 -8.51
C TRP A 88 -4.58 -8.49 -7.40
N ARG A 89 -3.46 -8.75 -6.73
CA ARG A 89 -2.93 -7.85 -5.68
C ARG A 89 -2.63 -6.45 -6.22
N ALA A 90 -1.93 -6.35 -7.34
CA ALA A 90 -1.61 -5.05 -7.95
C ALA A 90 -2.88 -4.25 -8.30
N LYS A 91 -3.90 -4.91 -8.84
CA LYS A 91 -5.16 -4.27 -9.22
C LYS A 91 -6.00 -3.91 -7.99
N GLN A 92 -5.99 -4.71 -6.94
CA GLN A 92 -6.65 -4.42 -5.67
C GLN A 92 -6.13 -3.11 -5.05
N LEU A 93 -4.80 -2.93 -4.99
CA LEU A 93 -4.19 -1.69 -4.52
C LEU A 93 -4.52 -0.52 -5.44
N GLN A 94 -4.37 -0.69 -6.75
CA GLN A 94 -4.69 0.37 -7.71
C GLN A 94 -6.16 0.84 -7.58
N TYR A 95 -7.10 -0.08 -7.44
CA TYR A 95 -8.52 0.27 -7.29
C TYR A 95 -8.82 0.99 -5.99
N SER A 96 -8.18 0.63 -4.88
CA SER A 96 -8.33 1.35 -3.61
C SER A 96 -7.85 2.80 -3.74
N PHE A 97 -6.69 3.03 -4.38
CA PHE A 97 -6.15 4.38 -4.62
C PHE A 97 -7.05 5.19 -5.55
N LEU A 98 -7.47 4.61 -6.68
CA LEU A 98 -8.33 5.30 -7.64
C LEU A 98 -9.70 5.66 -7.04
N ARG A 99 -10.31 4.76 -6.26
CA ARG A 99 -11.58 5.02 -5.59
C ARG A 99 -11.47 6.14 -4.55
N SER A 100 -10.34 6.21 -3.83
CA SER A 100 -10.05 7.30 -2.91
C SER A 100 -9.95 8.64 -3.64
N LEU A 101 -9.18 8.69 -4.74
CA LEU A 101 -9.00 9.90 -5.56
C LEU A 101 -10.31 10.37 -6.20
N MET A 102 -11.16 9.45 -6.64
CA MET A 102 -12.48 9.75 -7.22
C MET A 102 -13.52 10.12 -6.17
N GLY A 103 -13.25 9.96 -4.86
CA GLY A 103 -14.28 10.10 -3.81
C GLY A 103 -15.41 9.07 -3.94
N ARG A 104 -15.12 7.88 -4.47
CA ARG A 104 -16.08 6.80 -4.73
C ARG A 104 -15.73 5.55 -3.94
N HIS A 105 -15.75 5.69 -2.63
CA HIS A 105 -15.45 4.56 -1.73
C HIS A 105 -16.40 3.38 -1.97
N ARG A 106 -15.84 2.20 -1.88
CA ARG A 106 -16.51 0.89 -1.71
C ARG A 106 -15.65 0.11 -0.74
N ASP A 107 -16.28 -0.77 0.04
CA ASP A 107 -15.53 -1.61 0.97
C ASP A 107 -14.47 -2.46 0.28
N PHE A 108 -13.50 -2.91 1.07
CA PHE A 108 -12.34 -3.61 0.52
C PHE A 108 -12.67 -5.00 -0.01
N TRP A 109 -13.76 -5.63 0.46
CA TRP A 109 -14.26 -6.89 -0.09
C TRP A 109 -14.70 -6.72 -1.53
N VAL A 110 -15.49 -5.68 -1.79
CA VAL A 110 -15.92 -5.34 -3.15
C VAL A 110 -14.73 -5.00 -4.03
N VAL A 111 -13.79 -4.19 -3.53
CA VAL A 111 -12.57 -3.82 -4.28
C VAL A 111 -11.73 -5.06 -4.62
N THR A 112 -11.60 -5.99 -3.68
CA THR A 112 -10.90 -7.28 -3.86
C THR A 112 -11.57 -8.12 -4.95
N GLY A 113 -12.89 -8.23 -4.92
CA GLY A 113 -13.65 -8.97 -5.92
C GLY A 113 -13.60 -8.35 -7.32
N ASP A 114 -13.72 -7.01 -7.42
CA ASP A 114 -13.60 -6.27 -8.68
C ASP A 114 -12.20 -6.45 -9.30
N ALA A 115 -11.16 -6.43 -8.46
CA ALA A 115 -9.77 -6.65 -8.87
C ALA A 115 -9.53 -8.08 -9.39
N LEU A 116 -10.11 -9.09 -8.72
CA LEU A 116 -10.06 -10.49 -9.16
C LEU A 116 -10.70 -10.66 -10.55
N VAL A 117 -11.89 -10.09 -10.75
CA VAL A 117 -12.59 -10.14 -12.05
C VAL A 117 -11.74 -9.50 -13.15
N TYR A 118 -11.13 -8.34 -12.85
CA TYR A 118 -10.23 -7.71 -13.82
C TYR A 118 -9.01 -8.57 -14.12
N ALA A 119 -8.35 -9.10 -13.08
CA ALA A 119 -7.13 -9.90 -13.23
C ALA A 119 -7.39 -11.16 -14.09
N ALA A 120 -8.46 -11.90 -13.77
CA ALA A 120 -8.84 -13.08 -14.52
C ALA A 120 -9.15 -12.78 -15.99
N ARG A 121 -9.96 -11.74 -16.25
CA ARG A 121 -10.30 -11.30 -17.64
C ARG A 121 -9.05 -10.90 -18.43
N SER A 122 -8.13 -10.19 -17.80
CA SER A 122 -6.90 -9.71 -18.45
C SER A 122 -5.92 -10.84 -18.81
N LEU A 123 -6.10 -12.01 -18.20
CA LEU A 123 -5.34 -13.23 -18.47
C LEU A 123 -6.13 -14.24 -19.33
N GLY A 124 -7.36 -13.89 -19.75
CA GLY A 124 -8.23 -14.79 -20.52
C GLY A 124 -8.73 -16.01 -19.74
N LEU A 125 -8.77 -15.91 -18.39
CA LEU A 125 -9.18 -17.02 -17.53
C LEU A 125 -10.70 -17.06 -17.34
N ASP A 126 -11.28 -18.27 -17.37
CA ASP A 126 -12.70 -18.49 -17.09
C ASP A 126 -12.97 -18.46 -15.57
N LEU A 127 -13.28 -17.27 -15.04
CA LEU A 127 -13.63 -17.07 -13.65
C LEU A 127 -15.11 -17.37 -13.41
N THR A 128 -15.46 -18.64 -13.25
CA THR A 128 -16.83 -19.03 -12.88
C THR A 128 -17.21 -18.48 -11.49
N ALA A 129 -18.51 -18.44 -11.17
CA ALA A 129 -18.99 -18.00 -9.86
C ALA A 129 -18.37 -18.81 -8.71
N ALA A 130 -18.29 -20.15 -8.86
CA ALA A 130 -17.69 -21.02 -7.85
C ALA A 130 -16.18 -20.77 -7.64
N ARG A 131 -15.42 -20.57 -8.73
CA ARG A 131 -13.98 -20.22 -8.63
C ARG A 131 -13.79 -18.87 -7.95
N ARG A 132 -14.63 -17.89 -8.30
CA ARG A 132 -14.59 -16.57 -7.67
C ARG A 132 -14.87 -16.65 -6.19
N GLU A 133 -15.88 -17.38 -5.77
CA GLU A 133 -16.25 -17.59 -4.36
C GLU A 133 -15.08 -18.22 -3.58
N ARG A 134 -14.52 -19.33 -4.05
CA ARG A 134 -13.37 -19.99 -3.41
C ARG A 134 -12.16 -19.06 -3.23
N LEU A 135 -11.83 -18.26 -4.25
CA LEU A 135 -10.71 -17.32 -4.18
C LEU A 135 -11.00 -16.15 -3.22
N MET A 136 -12.22 -15.64 -3.21
CA MET A 136 -12.61 -14.60 -2.26
C MET A 136 -12.59 -15.10 -0.82
N ASP A 137 -13.10 -16.31 -0.57
CA ASP A 137 -13.12 -16.89 0.76
C ASP A 137 -11.71 -17.15 1.33
N ALA A 138 -10.73 -17.41 0.45
CA ALA A 138 -9.33 -17.53 0.85
C ALA A 138 -8.79 -16.25 1.53
N TYR A 139 -9.32 -15.07 1.20
CA TYR A 139 -8.95 -13.81 1.87
C TYR A 139 -9.47 -13.72 3.33
N LEU A 140 -10.41 -14.58 3.72
CA LEU A 140 -10.88 -14.66 5.11
C LEU A 140 -9.99 -15.54 6.00
N SER A 141 -9.05 -16.28 5.39
CA SER A 141 -8.17 -17.23 6.08
C SER A 141 -6.74 -17.22 5.55
N LEU A 142 -6.25 -16.02 5.18
CA LEU A 142 -4.86 -15.85 4.75
C LEU A 142 -3.89 -16.36 5.83
N ALA A 143 -2.81 -16.99 5.41
CA ALA A 143 -1.76 -17.42 6.32
C ALA A 143 -1.08 -16.18 6.95
N ALA A 144 -0.88 -16.20 8.27
CA ALA A 144 0.00 -15.23 8.91
C ALA A 144 1.47 -15.59 8.63
N PHE A 145 2.33 -14.58 8.58
CA PHE A 145 3.77 -14.83 8.54
C PHE A 145 4.24 -15.46 9.86
N PRO A 146 5.27 -16.32 9.85
CA PRO A 146 5.68 -17.09 11.03
C PRO A 146 6.14 -16.24 12.22
N ASP A 147 6.65 -15.03 11.97
CA ASP A 147 7.14 -14.08 12.97
C ASP A 147 6.02 -13.27 13.65
N VAL A 148 4.80 -13.33 13.13
CA VAL A 148 3.68 -12.48 13.58
C VAL A 148 3.28 -12.82 15.01
N ARG A 149 2.86 -14.06 15.27
CA ARG A 149 2.37 -14.43 16.59
C ARG A 149 3.45 -14.23 17.67
N PRO A 150 4.67 -14.77 17.55
CA PRO A 150 5.69 -14.58 18.59
C PRO A 150 6.11 -13.11 18.75
N GLY A 151 6.10 -12.32 17.67
CA GLY A 151 6.39 -10.89 17.76
C GLY A 151 5.31 -10.09 18.49
N LEU A 152 4.03 -10.38 18.25
CA LEU A 152 2.92 -9.75 18.97
C LEU A 152 2.91 -10.14 20.45
N GLU A 153 3.17 -11.41 20.78
CA GLU A 153 3.31 -11.89 22.16
C GLU A 153 4.44 -11.13 22.89
N ALA A 154 5.62 -11.04 22.27
CA ALA A 154 6.74 -10.33 22.85
C ALA A 154 6.48 -8.82 23.08
N LEU A 155 5.71 -8.18 22.20
CA LEU A 155 5.29 -6.78 22.39
C LEU A 155 4.27 -6.63 23.53
N ARG A 156 3.32 -7.56 23.66
CA ARG A 156 2.38 -7.55 24.79
C ARG A 156 3.08 -7.73 26.15
N ASP A 157 4.12 -8.56 26.20
CA ASP A 157 4.95 -8.74 27.41
C ASP A 157 5.67 -7.45 27.82
N ARG A 158 5.85 -6.51 26.89
CA ARG A 158 6.35 -5.15 27.16
C ARG A 158 5.25 -4.15 27.56
N GLY A 159 3.99 -4.59 27.64
CA GLY A 159 2.85 -3.76 28.05
C GLY A 159 2.37 -2.77 26.98
N VAL A 160 2.78 -2.92 25.71
CA VAL A 160 2.34 -2.05 24.61
C VAL A 160 1.00 -2.51 24.06
N ARG A 161 0.13 -1.57 23.72
CA ARG A 161 -1.14 -1.86 23.05
C ARG A 161 -0.92 -2.20 21.58
N LEU A 162 -1.68 -3.18 21.07
CA LEU A 162 -1.54 -3.67 19.71
C LEU A 162 -2.84 -3.54 18.93
N ALA A 163 -2.76 -2.94 17.76
CA ALA A 163 -3.92 -2.76 16.90
C ALA A 163 -3.62 -3.14 15.45
N ILE A 164 -4.65 -3.53 14.70
CA ILE A 164 -4.62 -3.49 13.24
C ILE A 164 -5.12 -2.12 12.79
N LEU A 165 -4.47 -1.50 11.81
CA LEU A 165 -4.95 -0.33 11.06
C LEU A 165 -4.87 -0.65 9.58
N SER A 166 -5.99 -0.94 8.94
CA SER A 166 -6.00 -1.57 7.62
C SER A 166 -7.06 -1.03 6.66
N ASN A 167 -6.78 -1.20 5.37
CA ASN A 167 -7.74 -1.02 4.28
C ASN A 167 -8.86 -2.08 4.30
N GLY A 168 -8.69 -3.19 5.02
CA GLY A 168 -9.65 -4.28 5.09
C GLY A 168 -10.99 -3.88 5.71
N GLU A 169 -12.05 -4.50 5.24
CA GLU A 169 -13.37 -4.41 5.85
C GLU A 169 -13.36 -5.20 7.17
N PRO A 170 -14.10 -4.77 8.22
CA PRO A 170 -14.01 -5.37 9.56
C PRO A 170 -14.14 -6.88 9.58
N ARG A 171 -15.13 -7.46 8.87
CA ARG A 171 -15.35 -8.91 8.81
C ARG A 171 -14.14 -9.66 8.23
N MET A 172 -13.47 -9.09 7.21
CA MET A 172 -12.27 -9.69 6.62
C MET A 172 -11.13 -9.73 7.63
N LEU A 173 -10.90 -8.62 8.34
CA LEU A 173 -9.81 -8.49 9.31
C LEU A 173 -10.02 -9.40 10.52
N GLU A 174 -11.25 -9.43 11.05
CA GLU A 174 -11.62 -10.30 12.17
C GLU A 174 -11.51 -11.78 11.81
N ALA A 175 -11.95 -12.16 10.60
CA ALA A 175 -11.86 -13.54 10.13
C ALA A 175 -10.39 -13.96 9.97
N ALA A 176 -9.55 -13.14 9.35
CA ALA A 176 -8.14 -13.42 9.19
C ALA A 176 -7.40 -13.47 10.54
N ALA A 177 -7.68 -12.54 11.47
CA ALA A 177 -7.08 -12.55 12.81
C ALA A 177 -7.44 -13.81 13.60
N ARG A 178 -8.71 -14.23 13.57
CA ARG A 178 -9.16 -15.49 14.21
C ARG A 178 -8.52 -16.71 13.55
N SER A 179 -8.49 -16.77 12.22
CA SER A 179 -7.87 -17.86 11.48
C SER A 179 -6.38 -18.02 11.81
N ALA A 180 -5.68 -16.89 12.01
CA ALA A 180 -4.28 -16.86 12.39
C ALA A 180 -4.04 -17.04 13.90
N GLY A 181 -5.10 -17.08 14.72
CA GLY A 181 -5.02 -17.22 16.19
C GLY A 181 -4.35 -16.03 16.89
N ILE A 182 -4.46 -14.81 16.31
CA ILE A 182 -3.89 -13.59 16.88
C ILE A 182 -4.94 -12.59 17.38
N ASP A 183 -6.20 -12.90 17.22
CA ASP A 183 -7.33 -12.04 17.61
C ASP A 183 -7.28 -11.66 19.10
N THR A 184 -6.89 -12.58 19.99
CA THR A 184 -6.75 -12.34 21.43
C THR A 184 -5.50 -11.52 21.81
N LEU A 185 -4.56 -11.32 20.88
CA LEU A 185 -3.37 -10.51 21.08
C LEU A 185 -3.60 -9.04 20.75
N LEU A 186 -4.67 -8.72 20.03
CA LEU A 186 -5.00 -7.37 19.57
C LEU A 186 -5.98 -6.70 20.53
N ASP A 187 -5.70 -5.45 20.88
CA ASP A 187 -6.60 -4.61 21.67
C ASP A 187 -7.75 -4.06 20.83
N THR A 188 -7.51 -3.81 19.55
CA THR A 188 -8.53 -3.35 18.61
C THR A 188 -8.16 -3.60 17.15
N ILE A 189 -9.19 -3.67 16.29
CA ILE A 189 -9.06 -3.71 14.83
C ILE A 189 -9.70 -2.44 14.26
N ILE A 190 -8.89 -1.61 13.60
CA ILE A 190 -9.28 -0.32 13.05
C ILE A 190 -9.35 -0.43 11.53
N SER A 191 -10.54 -0.25 10.97
CA SER A 191 -10.79 -0.30 9.54
C SER A 191 -10.96 1.09 8.95
N VAL A 192 -10.47 1.29 7.74
CA VAL A 192 -10.74 2.51 6.95
C VAL A 192 -12.22 2.72 6.64
N GLU A 193 -13.07 1.71 6.88
CA GLU A 193 -14.52 1.83 6.73
C GLU A 193 -15.12 2.92 7.61
N GLU A 194 -14.47 3.29 8.73
CA GLU A 194 -14.89 4.39 9.59
C GLU A 194 -14.73 5.77 8.91
N VAL A 195 -13.73 5.93 8.05
CA VAL A 195 -13.44 7.21 7.38
C VAL A 195 -13.76 7.20 5.89
N LYS A 196 -14.16 6.05 5.33
CA LYS A 196 -14.58 5.87 3.94
C LYS A 196 -13.54 6.39 2.92
N ILE A 197 -12.27 6.19 3.21
CA ILE A 197 -11.14 6.48 2.32
C ILE A 197 -10.01 5.52 2.66
N PHE A 198 -9.30 5.04 1.63
CA PHE A 198 -8.18 4.11 1.81
C PHE A 198 -6.88 4.84 2.18
N LYS A 199 -5.92 4.11 2.74
CA LYS A 199 -4.51 4.52 2.79
C LYS A 199 -4.09 4.93 1.36
N VAL A 200 -3.29 5.96 1.18
CA VAL A 200 -2.43 6.70 2.11
C VAL A 200 -3.04 8.04 2.60
N SER A 201 -4.35 8.15 2.67
CA SER A 201 -4.98 9.37 3.19
C SER A 201 -4.54 9.61 4.64
N PRO A 202 -4.10 10.83 5.01
CA PRO A 202 -3.76 11.18 6.40
C PRO A 202 -4.91 10.92 7.38
N ARG A 203 -6.17 10.94 6.91
CA ARG A 203 -7.35 10.64 7.73
C ARG A 203 -7.32 9.23 8.33
N VAL A 204 -6.72 8.27 7.61
CA VAL A 204 -6.61 6.88 8.08
C VAL A 204 -5.61 6.79 9.24
N TYR A 205 -4.46 7.46 9.14
CA TYR A 205 -3.45 7.45 10.19
C TYR A 205 -3.90 8.24 11.43
N ASN A 206 -4.65 9.33 11.22
CA ASN A 206 -5.28 10.08 12.31
C ASN A 206 -6.31 9.22 13.06
N LEU A 207 -7.10 8.41 12.34
CA LEU A 207 -8.03 7.47 12.96
C LEU A 207 -7.30 6.50 13.90
N GLY A 208 -6.10 6.02 13.54
CA GLY A 208 -5.26 5.19 14.42
C GLY A 208 -4.91 5.88 15.72
N VAL A 209 -4.49 7.13 15.65
CA VAL A 209 -4.17 7.98 16.83
C VAL A 209 -5.42 8.17 17.72
N GLU A 210 -6.55 8.54 17.12
CA GLU A 210 -7.83 8.78 17.82
C GLU A 210 -8.34 7.51 18.51
N ARG A 211 -8.35 6.38 17.82
CA ARG A 211 -8.87 5.11 18.33
C ARG A 211 -8.00 4.50 19.42
N LEU A 212 -6.69 4.68 19.34
CA LEU A 212 -5.76 4.21 20.37
C LEU A 212 -5.60 5.19 21.51
N GLY A 213 -5.98 6.47 21.34
CA GLY A 213 -5.91 7.48 22.38
C GLY A 213 -4.50 7.70 22.91
N VAL A 214 -3.51 7.71 21.99
CA VAL A 214 -2.09 7.99 22.29
C VAL A 214 -1.64 9.23 21.55
N ASP A 215 -0.57 9.84 22.01
CA ASP A 215 0.08 10.89 21.25
C ASP A 215 0.64 10.31 19.94
N ARG A 216 0.63 11.13 18.88
CA ARG A 216 1.14 10.73 17.57
C ARG A 216 2.57 10.20 17.60
N SER A 217 3.43 10.82 18.43
CA SER A 217 4.81 10.43 18.65
C SER A 217 4.99 9.13 19.46
N ALA A 218 3.92 8.70 20.15
CA ALA A 218 3.87 7.45 20.91
C ALA A 218 3.18 6.29 20.14
N LEU A 219 2.71 6.55 18.90
CA LEU A 219 2.17 5.53 18.02
C LEU A 219 3.21 5.04 17.01
N GLY A 220 3.65 3.80 17.16
CA GLY A 220 4.44 3.08 16.17
C GLY A 220 3.53 2.52 15.07
N PHE A 221 3.76 2.90 13.82
CA PHE A 221 3.07 2.30 12.68
C PHE A 221 3.98 1.31 11.97
N VAL A 222 3.49 0.10 11.75
CA VAL A 222 4.26 -1.03 11.23
C VAL A 222 3.63 -1.54 9.93
N SER A 223 4.40 -1.55 8.85
CA SER A 223 3.97 -2.12 7.57
C SER A 223 5.14 -2.73 6.80
N SER A 224 4.86 -3.76 6.01
CA SER A 224 5.80 -4.27 5.01
C SER A 224 5.63 -3.55 3.66
N ASN A 225 4.51 -2.85 3.46
CA ASN A 225 4.27 -2.08 2.25
C ASN A 225 4.99 -0.73 2.35
N ALA A 226 6.07 -0.53 1.60
CA ALA A 226 6.89 0.69 1.68
C ALA A 226 6.08 1.97 1.42
N TRP A 227 5.09 1.93 0.50
CA TRP A 227 4.17 3.04 0.23
C TRP A 227 3.30 3.43 1.43
N ASP A 228 2.91 2.45 2.26
CA ASP A 228 2.09 2.66 3.46
C ASP A 228 2.93 3.27 4.59
N VAL A 229 4.18 2.80 4.73
CA VAL A 229 5.18 3.40 5.62
C VAL A 229 5.42 4.86 5.28
N ALA A 230 5.64 5.19 3.99
CA ALA A 230 5.81 6.56 3.53
C ALA A 230 4.56 7.42 3.82
N GLY A 231 3.37 6.87 3.60
CA GLY A 231 2.10 7.52 3.93
C GLY A 231 1.96 7.83 5.43
N ALA A 232 2.27 6.87 6.29
CA ALA A 232 2.22 7.04 7.74
C ALA A 232 3.28 8.04 8.24
N ALA A 233 4.50 7.99 7.68
CA ALA A 233 5.56 8.97 7.98
C ALA A 233 5.17 10.38 7.57
N SER A 234 4.52 10.54 6.40
CA SER A 234 4.00 11.84 5.94
C SER A 234 2.91 12.40 6.86
N ALA A 235 2.16 11.52 7.53
CA ALA A 235 1.18 11.88 8.55
C ALA A 235 1.82 12.12 9.94
N GLY A 236 3.13 11.97 10.09
CA GLY A 236 3.89 12.25 11.32
C GLY A 236 3.89 11.13 12.35
N LEU A 237 3.61 9.89 11.97
CA LEU A 237 3.74 8.73 12.86
C LEU A 237 5.19 8.24 12.93
N VAL A 238 5.54 7.58 14.02
CA VAL A 238 6.81 6.82 14.11
C VAL A 238 6.66 5.52 13.32
N THR A 239 7.47 5.32 12.30
CA THR A 239 7.25 4.24 11.32
C THR A 239 8.33 3.17 11.34
N PHE A 240 7.89 1.92 11.21
CA PHE A 240 8.72 0.73 11.14
C PHE A 240 8.40 -0.02 9.85
N TRP A 241 9.39 -0.14 8.98
CA TRP A 241 9.24 -0.91 7.75
C TRP A 241 9.75 -2.33 7.97
N ILE A 242 8.86 -3.31 7.83
CA ILE A 242 9.26 -4.72 7.82
C ILE A 242 9.62 -5.10 6.39
N GLN A 243 10.90 -5.14 6.10
CA GLN A 243 11.42 -5.50 4.77
C GLN A 243 11.43 -7.03 4.60
N ARG A 244 10.27 -7.59 4.25
CA ARG A 244 10.10 -9.04 4.07
C ARG A 244 10.84 -9.58 2.85
N ALA A 245 11.07 -8.76 1.83
CA ALA A 245 11.90 -9.07 0.68
C ALA A 245 13.14 -8.17 0.69
N ALA A 246 14.32 -8.73 0.92
CA ALA A 246 15.57 -7.97 1.03
C ALA A 246 15.93 -7.15 -0.22
N ALA A 247 15.41 -7.51 -1.39
CA ALA A 247 15.64 -6.80 -2.65
C ALA A 247 14.63 -5.67 -2.92
N GLU A 248 13.60 -5.50 -2.07
CA GLU A 248 12.62 -4.43 -2.25
C GLU A 248 13.24 -3.09 -1.87
N PRO A 249 13.29 -2.10 -2.80
CA PRO A 249 13.80 -0.78 -2.49
C PRO A 249 12.77 0.01 -1.66
N PRO A 250 13.21 1.04 -0.90
CA PRO A 250 12.28 1.99 -0.29
C PRO A 250 11.56 2.81 -1.37
N GLU A 251 10.41 3.38 -1.00
CA GLU A 251 9.71 4.32 -1.87
C GLU A 251 10.40 5.69 -1.90
N GLU A 252 10.55 6.25 -3.08
CA GLU A 252 11.11 7.59 -3.32
C GLU A 252 10.03 8.70 -3.21
N LEU A 253 9.21 8.64 -2.15
CA LEU A 253 8.11 9.57 -1.88
C LEU A 253 8.50 10.73 -0.96
N GLY A 254 9.78 10.86 -0.60
CA GLY A 254 10.29 11.92 0.28
C GLY A 254 10.07 11.66 1.78
N PHE A 255 9.56 10.49 2.16
CA PHE A 255 9.32 10.09 3.54
C PHE A 255 9.90 8.70 3.79
N ALA A 256 11.01 8.65 4.52
CA ALA A 256 11.66 7.39 4.87
C ALA A 256 11.07 6.78 6.15
N ALA A 257 11.21 5.47 6.31
CA ALA A 257 10.93 4.79 7.57
C ALA A 257 11.87 5.28 8.69
N HIS A 258 11.35 5.39 9.91
CA HIS A 258 12.20 5.69 11.08
C HIS A 258 13.10 4.51 11.44
N ARG A 259 12.62 3.29 11.21
CA ARG A 259 13.38 2.03 11.38
C ARG A 259 13.03 1.03 10.28
N VAL A 260 14.02 0.26 9.87
CA VAL A 260 13.85 -0.92 9.00
C VAL A 260 14.19 -2.14 9.83
N VAL A 261 13.30 -3.13 9.83
CA VAL A 261 13.46 -4.40 10.54
C VAL A 261 13.12 -5.56 9.61
N ALA A 262 13.64 -6.76 9.91
CA ALA A 262 13.38 -7.93 9.08
C ALA A 262 12.07 -8.65 9.47
N ALA A 263 11.68 -8.57 10.74
CA ALA A 263 10.54 -9.29 11.29
C ALA A 263 9.84 -8.51 12.40
N ILE A 264 8.61 -8.91 12.75
CA ILE A 264 7.86 -8.33 13.89
C ILE A 264 8.56 -8.62 15.21
N THR A 265 9.23 -9.76 15.33
CA THR A 265 10.04 -10.12 16.50
C THR A 265 11.16 -9.14 16.82
N ASP A 266 11.62 -8.36 15.84
CA ASP A 266 12.67 -7.37 16.01
C ASP A 266 12.17 -6.08 16.70
N LEU A 267 10.86 -5.89 16.85
CA LEU A 267 10.29 -4.66 17.41
C LEU A 267 10.42 -4.60 18.94
N ALA A 268 10.15 -5.69 19.66
CA ALA A 268 10.19 -5.71 21.12
C ALA A 268 11.57 -5.37 21.71
N PRO A 269 12.72 -5.80 21.13
CA PRO A 269 14.05 -5.39 21.57
C PRO A 269 14.36 -3.89 21.39
N LEU A 270 13.59 -3.17 20.55
CA LEU A 270 13.77 -1.73 20.34
C LEU A 270 13.11 -0.88 21.43
N LEU A 271 12.22 -1.48 22.22
CA LEU A 271 11.57 -0.82 23.36
C LEU A 271 12.47 -0.85 24.58
N PRO A 272 12.37 0.16 25.46
CA PRO A 272 13.17 0.25 26.69
C PRO A 272 12.92 -0.94 27.64
#